data_6b1032baf4f20031648321f140f09b68
#
_entry.id   6b1032baf4f20031648321f140f09b68
#
_cell.length_a   1.000
_cell.length_b   1.000
_cell.length_c   1.000
_cell.angle_alpha   90.00
_cell.angle_beta   90.00
_cell.angle_gamma   90.00
#
_symmetry.space_group_name_H-M   'P 1'
#
loop_
_entity.id
_entity.type
_entity.pdbx_description
1 polymer ?
#
loop_
_entity_poly.entity_id
_entity_poly.type
_entity_poly.pdbx_seq_one_letter_code
_entity_poly.pdbx_strand_id
1 'polypeptide(L)'
;MIDKDRIKEVESNIPKYLEDKLITKKEENKLLVDFYTKTAKMSLRVAEILFDLSRNIKTKEKLSIEQEFECYLWVTVSSYYSMFYIANAALAKKGIKIGDKIVHKVASDCLVFYFIKTGKLANHFYEEYEKSMSNALEIIGIDEEELRKRLQQKAIDLIQTFDFEKTKRGDFQYKTTVPIKESLANTSLERAKLFVYEMEKVIEKG
;
A
#
# COMPACT_ATOMS: atom_id res chain seq x y z
N MET A 1 -13.25 -2.10 -14.71
CA MET A 1 -13.22 -3.60 -14.81
C MET A 1 -11.80 -3.99 -15.15
N ILE A 2 -11.18 -4.87 -14.37
CA ILE A 2 -9.80 -5.31 -14.65
C ILE A 2 -9.74 -5.84 -16.07
N ASP A 3 -8.76 -5.35 -16.82
CA ASP A 3 -8.49 -5.75 -18.20
C ASP A 3 -8.12 -7.24 -18.26
N LYS A 4 -8.58 -7.93 -19.31
CA LYS A 4 -8.23 -9.34 -19.55
C LYS A 4 -6.71 -9.53 -19.70
N ASP A 5 -6.01 -8.53 -20.24
CA ASP A 5 -4.57 -8.60 -20.43
C ASP A 5 -3.84 -8.48 -19.09
N ARG A 6 -4.33 -7.68 -18.14
CA ARG A 6 -3.83 -7.64 -16.77
C ARG A 6 -3.97 -8.99 -16.05
N ILE A 7 -5.10 -9.67 -16.25
CA ILE A 7 -5.31 -11.01 -15.67
C ILE A 7 -4.30 -12.02 -16.25
N LYS A 8 -4.07 -12.01 -17.56
CA LYS A 8 -3.07 -12.89 -18.21
C LYS A 8 -1.65 -12.60 -17.74
N GLU A 9 -1.30 -11.32 -17.62
CA GLU A 9 -0.01 -10.90 -17.07
C GLU A 9 0.21 -11.48 -15.67
N VAL A 10 -0.76 -11.31 -14.79
CA VAL A 10 -0.71 -11.82 -13.42
C VAL A 10 -0.62 -13.35 -13.40
N GLU A 11 -1.38 -14.05 -14.23
CA GLU A 11 -1.31 -15.50 -14.38
C GLU A 11 0.08 -16.00 -14.79
N SER A 12 0.77 -15.22 -15.62
CA SER A 12 2.17 -15.49 -16.01
C SER A 12 3.17 -15.16 -14.91
N ASN A 13 2.89 -14.14 -14.08
CA ASN A 13 3.80 -13.68 -13.03
C ASN A 13 3.81 -14.61 -11.82
N ILE A 14 2.66 -15.12 -11.38
CA ILE A 14 2.57 -15.92 -10.14
C ILE A 14 3.49 -17.15 -10.14
N PRO A 15 3.56 -17.98 -11.20
CA PRO A 15 4.52 -19.08 -11.24
C PRO A 15 5.98 -18.63 -11.10
N LYS A 16 6.36 -17.52 -11.77
CA LYS A 16 7.70 -16.95 -11.68
C LYS A 16 8.01 -16.45 -10.27
N TYR A 17 7.03 -15.82 -9.60
CA TYR A 17 7.20 -15.39 -8.21
C TYR A 17 7.42 -16.56 -7.24
N LEU A 18 6.83 -17.73 -7.49
CA LEU A 18 7.10 -18.95 -6.73
C LEU A 18 8.51 -19.49 -6.99
N GLU A 19 8.93 -19.53 -8.25
CA GLU A 19 10.27 -19.97 -8.67
C GLU A 19 11.37 -19.06 -8.09
N ASP A 20 11.20 -17.74 -8.22
CA ASP A 20 12.12 -16.70 -7.73
C ASP A 20 12.04 -16.50 -6.20
N LYS A 21 11.20 -17.24 -5.50
CA LYS A 21 10.95 -17.11 -4.05
C LYS A 21 10.48 -15.72 -3.61
N LEU A 22 9.89 -14.94 -4.53
CA LEU A 22 9.22 -13.69 -4.21
C LEU A 22 7.92 -13.91 -3.43
N ILE A 23 7.29 -15.08 -3.61
CA ILE A 23 6.24 -15.61 -2.75
C ILE A 23 6.57 -17.04 -2.34
N THR A 24 6.07 -17.42 -1.18
CA THR A 24 6.09 -18.83 -0.75
C THR A 24 4.69 -19.27 -0.42
N LYS A 25 4.36 -20.53 -0.76
CA LYS A 25 3.06 -21.14 -0.44
C LYS A 25 3.27 -22.26 0.57
N LYS A 26 2.61 -22.14 1.72
CA LYS A 26 2.63 -23.11 2.82
C LYS A 26 1.21 -23.27 3.35
N GLU A 27 1.06 -23.93 4.47
CA GLU A 27 -0.19 -23.93 5.24
C GLU A 27 -0.49 -22.54 5.82
N GLU A 28 -1.74 -22.31 6.20
CA GLU A 28 -2.18 -21.10 6.89
C GLU A 28 -1.25 -20.80 8.08
N ASN A 29 -0.79 -19.56 8.17
CA ASN A 29 -0.02 -19.11 9.31
C ASN A 29 -0.83 -18.10 10.13
N LYS A 30 -1.53 -18.60 11.14
CA LYS A 30 -2.40 -17.79 12.01
C LYS A 30 -1.66 -16.63 12.67
N LEU A 31 -0.41 -16.82 13.09
CA LEU A 31 0.39 -15.74 13.70
C LEU A 31 0.65 -14.60 12.71
N LEU A 32 0.90 -14.92 11.44
CA LEU A 32 1.06 -13.88 10.40
C LEU A 32 -0.28 -13.20 10.07
N VAL A 33 -1.37 -13.93 10.03
CA VAL A 33 -2.72 -13.35 9.84
C VAL A 33 -2.99 -12.34 10.94
N ASP A 34 -2.82 -12.73 12.20
CA ASP A 34 -3.05 -11.88 13.37
C ASP A 34 -2.12 -10.65 13.37
N PHE A 35 -0.82 -10.85 13.07
CA PHE A 35 0.16 -9.79 12.98
C PHE A 35 -0.21 -8.75 11.91
N TYR A 36 -0.50 -9.20 10.69
CA TYR A 36 -0.83 -8.28 9.59
C TYR A 36 -2.18 -7.59 9.81
N THR A 37 -3.18 -8.29 10.33
CA THR A 37 -4.49 -7.70 10.67
C THR A 37 -4.34 -6.61 11.72
N LYS A 38 -3.59 -6.88 12.80
CA LYS A 38 -3.29 -5.88 13.84
C LYS A 38 -2.54 -4.68 13.26
N THR A 39 -1.53 -4.93 12.44
CA THR A 39 -0.72 -3.86 11.83
C THR A 39 -1.57 -3.01 10.87
N ALA A 40 -2.45 -3.62 10.10
CA ALA A 40 -3.40 -2.91 9.23
C ALA A 40 -4.30 -1.96 10.02
N LYS A 41 -4.91 -2.46 11.10
CA LYS A 41 -5.76 -1.64 11.99
C LYS A 41 -5.00 -0.49 12.65
N MET A 42 -3.77 -0.75 13.10
CA MET A 42 -2.92 0.28 13.68
C MET A 42 -2.55 1.35 12.64
N SER A 43 -2.20 0.96 11.42
CA SER A 43 -1.90 1.90 10.32
C SER A 43 -3.12 2.75 9.98
N LEU A 44 -4.32 2.16 9.93
CA LEU A 44 -5.55 2.88 9.69
C LEU A 44 -5.83 3.88 10.83
N ARG A 45 -5.64 3.46 12.06
CA ARG A 45 -5.82 4.34 13.23
C ARG A 45 -4.84 5.51 13.24
N VAL A 46 -3.59 5.26 12.85
CA VAL A 46 -2.59 6.34 12.67
C VAL A 46 -3.07 7.34 11.63
N ALA A 47 -3.55 6.88 10.47
CA ALA A 47 -4.07 7.75 9.43
C ALA A 47 -5.25 8.61 9.93
N GLU A 48 -6.19 8.05 10.68
CA GLU A 48 -7.30 8.79 11.29
C GLU A 48 -6.84 9.87 12.26
N ILE A 49 -5.90 9.52 13.15
CA ILE A 49 -5.35 10.48 14.14
C ILE A 49 -4.62 11.61 13.43
N LEU A 50 -3.79 11.31 12.45
CA LEU A 50 -3.04 12.32 11.69
C LEU A 50 -3.98 13.21 10.87
N PHE A 51 -5.06 12.67 10.34
CA PHE A 51 -6.07 13.44 9.61
C PHE A 51 -6.82 14.40 10.53
N ASP A 52 -7.28 13.94 11.70
CA ASP A 52 -7.91 14.80 12.70
C ASP A 52 -6.94 15.89 13.18
N LEU A 53 -5.70 15.52 13.51
CA LEU A 53 -4.68 16.45 13.96
C LEU A 53 -4.40 17.54 12.92
N SER A 54 -4.38 17.20 11.63
CA SER A 54 -4.15 18.19 10.57
C SER A 54 -5.27 19.23 10.43
N ARG A 55 -6.52 18.87 10.79
CA ARG A 55 -7.71 19.72 10.59
C ARG A 55 -8.20 20.39 11.86
N ASN A 56 -8.05 19.76 13.01
CA ASN A 56 -8.74 20.14 14.24
C ASN A 56 -7.90 21.11 15.07
N ILE A 57 -8.26 22.39 15.00
CA ILE A 57 -7.58 23.47 15.75
C ILE A 57 -7.57 23.19 17.27
N LYS A 58 -8.68 22.73 17.83
CA LYS A 58 -8.76 22.41 19.26
C LYS A 58 -7.82 21.27 19.67
N THR A 59 -7.62 20.28 18.79
CA THR A 59 -6.67 19.20 19.03
C THR A 59 -5.24 19.75 19.00
N LYS A 60 -4.92 20.63 18.04
CA LYS A 60 -3.60 21.29 17.95
C LYS A 60 -3.31 22.12 19.20
N GLU A 61 -4.25 22.95 19.62
CA GLU A 61 -4.12 23.75 20.86
C GLU A 61 -3.86 22.90 22.11
N LYS A 62 -4.61 21.83 22.30
CA LYS A 62 -4.40 20.89 23.43
C LYS A 62 -3.03 20.23 23.43
N LEU A 63 -2.45 20.01 22.27
CA LEU A 63 -1.14 19.38 22.10
C LEU A 63 0.01 20.38 21.96
N SER A 64 -0.28 21.68 22.05
CA SER A 64 0.70 22.76 21.86
C SER A 64 1.41 22.69 20.51
N ILE A 65 0.64 22.40 19.45
CA ILE A 65 1.11 22.29 18.07
C ILE A 65 0.66 23.55 17.31
N GLU A 66 1.50 24.02 16.40
CA GLU A 66 1.24 25.21 15.56
C GLU A 66 -0.03 25.03 14.72
N GLN A 67 -0.79 26.08 14.50
CA GLN A 67 -2.06 26.01 13.75
C GLN A 67 -1.86 25.59 12.30
N GLU A 68 -0.72 25.96 11.70
CA GLU A 68 -0.33 25.62 10.32
C GLU A 68 0.16 24.20 10.15
N PHE A 69 0.38 23.47 11.24
CA PHE A 69 0.83 22.07 11.17
C PHE A 69 -0.14 21.22 10.36
N GLU A 70 0.39 20.46 9.41
CA GLU A 70 -0.36 19.49 8.62
C GLU A 70 0.50 18.27 8.30
N CYS A 71 -0.13 17.09 8.19
CA CYS A 71 0.55 15.84 7.86
C CYS A 71 -0.26 14.98 6.87
N TYR A 72 -0.99 15.63 5.95
CA TYR A 72 -1.86 14.96 4.98
C TYR A 72 -1.15 13.93 4.11
N LEU A 73 0.12 14.17 3.77
CA LEU A 73 0.90 13.19 3.00
C LEU A 73 1.10 11.89 3.79
N TRP A 74 1.36 12.00 5.09
CA TRP A 74 1.48 10.82 5.96
C TRP A 74 0.14 10.11 6.18
N VAL A 75 -0.99 10.83 6.15
CA VAL A 75 -2.32 10.22 6.12
C VAL A 75 -2.47 9.33 4.89
N THR A 76 -2.10 9.83 3.71
CA THR A 76 -2.16 9.06 2.46
C THR A 76 -1.28 7.81 2.53
N VAL A 77 -0.05 7.94 2.99
CA VAL A 77 0.88 6.83 3.16
C VAL A 77 0.35 5.78 4.15
N SER A 78 -0.08 6.22 5.35
CA SER A 78 -0.58 5.31 6.38
C SER A 78 -1.87 4.59 5.96
N SER A 79 -2.74 5.28 5.21
CA SER A 79 -3.95 4.70 4.60
C SER A 79 -3.59 3.57 3.64
N TYR A 80 -2.63 3.80 2.74
CA TYR A 80 -2.17 2.74 1.84
C TYR A 80 -1.55 1.55 2.60
N TYR A 81 -0.68 1.80 3.58
CA TYR A 81 -0.09 0.70 4.35
C TYR A 81 -1.13 -0.12 5.12
N SER A 82 -2.24 0.48 5.56
CA SER A 82 -3.34 -0.29 6.13
C SER A 82 -3.95 -1.27 5.12
N MET A 83 -4.15 -0.84 3.88
CA MET A 83 -4.63 -1.70 2.78
C MET A 83 -3.61 -2.79 2.42
N PHE A 84 -2.33 -2.44 2.35
CA PHE A 84 -1.24 -3.38 2.08
C PHE A 84 -1.16 -4.48 3.14
N TYR A 85 -1.21 -4.13 4.42
CA TYR A 85 -1.13 -5.13 5.49
C TYR A 85 -2.37 -6.01 5.58
N ILE A 86 -3.58 -5.49 5.36
CA ILE A 86 -4.78 -6.35 5.37
C ILE A 86 -4.81 -7.29 4.16
N ALA A 87 -4.30 -6.86 2.99
CA ALA A 87 -4.11 -7.74 1.84
C ALA A 87 -3.14 -8.88 2.16
N ASN A 88 -2.01 -8.57 2.84
CA ASN A 88 -1.05 -9.58 3.30
C ASN A 88 -1.67 -10.54 4.35
N ALA A 89 -2.54 -10.05 5.23
CA ALA A 89 -3.29 -10.92 6.17
C ALA A 89 -4.15 -11.94 5.43
N ALA A 90 -4.91 -11.49 4.42
CA ALA A 90 -5.73 -12.37 3.61
C ALA A 90 -4.91 -13.37 2.78
N LEU A 91 -3.74 -12.96 2.29
CA LEU A 91 -2.79 -13.87 1.63
C LEU A 91 -2.21 -14.89 2.61
N ALA A 92 -1.82 -14.46 3.81
CA ALA A 92 -1.32 -15.36 4.86
C ALA A 92 -2.38 -16.39 5.30
N LYS A 93 -3.67 -16.01 5.31
CA LYS A 93 -4.81 -16.92 5.52
C LYS A 93 -4.86 -18.04 4.46
N LYS A 94 -4.42 -17.73 3.22
CA LYS A 94 -4.29 -18.72 2.13
C LYS A 94 -2.93 -19.44 2.10
N GLY A 95 -2.10 -19.25 3.12
CA GLY A 95 -0.76 -19.79 3.18
C GLY A 95 0.26 -19.12 2.25
N ILE A 96 -0.07 -17.95 1.70
CA ILE A 96 0.83 -17.18 0.82
C ILE A 96 1.58 -16.15 1.67
N LYS A 97 2.91 -16.20 1.62
CA LYS A 97 3.78 -15.19 2.23
C LYS A 97 4.57 -14.50 1.14
N ILE A 98 4.53 -13.16 1.11
CA ILE A 98 5.34 -12.32 0.23
C ILE A 98 6.74 -12.19 0.82
N GLY A 99 7.77 -12.22 -0.04
CA GLY A 99 9.16 -11.98 0.31
C GLY A 99 9.44 -10.50 0.56
N ASP A 100 10.70 -10.11 0.47
CA ASP A 100 11.21 -8.77 0.81
C ASP A 100 11.53 -7.89 -0.41
N LYS A 101 11.36 -8.42 -1.63
CA LYS A 101 11.66 -7.69 -2.88
C LYS A 101 10.38 -7.37 -3.64
N ILE A 102 10.34 -6.18 -4.25
CA ILE A 102 9.21 -5.67 -5.05
C ILE A 102 7.84 -5.99 -4.42
N VAL A 103 7.78 -5.84 -3.09
CA VAL A 103 6.68 -6.34 -2.25
C VAL A 103 5.31 -5.76 -2.65
N HIS A 104 5.26 -4.50 -3.09
CA HIS A 104 4.02 -3.82 -3.44
C HIS A 104 3.44 -4.36 -4.74
N LYS A 105 4.29 -4.54 -5.78
CA LYS A 105 3.88 -5.16 -7.05
C LYS A 105 3.44 -6.62 -6.84
N VAL A 106 4.21 -7.39 -6.09
CA VAL A 106 3.87 -8.79 -5.79
C VAL A 106 2.55 -8.88 -5.02
N ALA A 107 2.31 -7.99 -4.05
CA ALA A 107 1.05 -7.94 -3.30
C ALA A 107 -0.13 -7.62 -4.22
N SER A 108 0.01 -6.63 -5.12
CA SER A 108 -1.00 -6.27 -6.12
C SER A 108 -1.33 -7.45 -7.03
N ASP A 109 -0.33 -8.12 -7.60
CA ASP A 109 -0.52 -9.28 -8.48
C ASP A 109 -1.19 -10.44 -7.73
N CYS A 110 -0.78 -10.70 -6.49
CA CYS A 110 -1.41 -11.71 -5.64
C CYS A 110 -2.87 -11.37 -5.29
N LEU A 111 -3.19 -10.10 -5.06
CA LEU A 111 -4.56 -9.64 -4.81
C LEU A 111 -5.45 -9.96 -6.02
N VAL A 112 -4.99 -9.65 -7.23
CA VAL A 112 -5.71 -9.98 -8.47
C VAL A 112 -5.91 -11.49 -8.59
N PHE A 113 -4.84 -12.28 -8.46
CA PHE A 113 -4.88 -13.71 -8.72
C PHE A 113 -5.73 -14.49 -7.72
N TYR A 114 -5.58 -14.20 -6.42
CA TYR A 114 -6.20 -15.00 -5.37
C TYR A 114 -7.60 -14.50 -4.95
N PHE A 115 -7.94 -13.25 -5.22
CA PHE A 115 -9.20 -12.67 -4.72
C PHE A 115 -10.09 -12.06 -5.80
N ILE A 116 -9.53 -11.29 -6.75
CA ILE A 116 -10.33 -10.65 -7.79
C ILE A 116 -10.76 -11.67 -8.86
N LYS A 117 -9.81 -12.39 -9.44
CA LYS A 117 -10.08 -13.43 -10.44
C LYS A 117 -11.05 -14.49 -9.92
N THR A 118 -10.99 -14.80 -8.63
CA THR A 118 -11.87 -15.80 -7.99
C THR A 118 -13.20 -15.23 -7.52
N GLY A 119 -13.47 -13.95 -7.76
CA GLY A 119 -14.72 -13.28 -7.35
C GLY A 119 -14.88 -13.06 -5.84
N LYS A 120 -13.81 -13.31 -5.04
CA LYS A 120 -13.83 -13.12 -3.58
C LYS A 120 -13.75 -11.65 -3.17
N LEU A 121 -13.22 -10.81 -4.05
CA LEU A 121 -13.16 -9.35 -3.90
C LEU A 121 -13.63 -8.70 -5.19
N ALA A 122 -14.43 -7.64 -5.10
CA ALA A 122 -14.94 -6.94 -6.27
C ALA A 122 -13.85 -6.09 -6.94
N ASN A 123 -13.90 -5.95 -8.27
CA ASN A 123 -12.90 -5.26 -9.08
C ASN A 123 -12.60 -3.83 -8.64
N HIS A 124 -13.61 -3.06 -8.20
CA HIS A 124 -13.40 -1.68 -7.77
C HIS A 124 -12.46 -1.56 -6.56
N PHE A 125 -12.43 -2.55 -5.66
CA PHE A 125 -11.48 -2.56 -4.53
C PHE A 125 -10.03 -2.73 -4.98
N TYR A 126 -9.81 -3.45 -6.08
CA TYR A 126 -8.49 -3.51 -6.68
C TYR A 126 -8.07 -2.16 -7.27
N GLU A 127 -8.97 -1.49 -7.99
CA GLU A 127 -8.71 -0.15 -8.53
C GLU A 127 -8.40 0.86 -7.41
N GLU A 128 -9.13 0.79 -6.30
CA GLU A 128 -8.87 1.62 -5.10
C GLU A 128 -7.50 1.31 -4.46
N TYR A 129 -7.14 0.02 -4.40
CA TYR A 129 -5.83 -0.41 -3.91
C TYR A 129 -4.70 0.13 -4.78
N GLU A 130 -4.78 -0.03 -6.09
CA GLU A 130 -3.76 0.45 -7.06
C GLU A 130 -3.58 1.98 -6.99
N LYS A 131 -4.67 2.73 -6.93
CA LYS A 131 -4.61 4.19 -6.78
C LYS A 131 -3.95 4.61 -5.47
N SER A 132 -4.31 3.95 -4.38
CA SER A 132 -3.74 4.24 -3.06
C SER A 132 -2.25 3.88 -2.99
N MET A 133 -1.87 2.77 -3.60
CA MET A 133 -0.48 2.35 -3.74
C MET A 133 0.33 3.38 -4.55
N SER A 134 -0.14 3.76 -5.73
CA SER A 134 0.54 4.73 -6.58
C SER A 134 0.77 6.06 -5.87
N ASN A 135 -0.27 6.61 -5.23
CA ASN A 135 -0.17 7.85 -4.48
C ASN A 135 0.84 7.78 -3.32
N ALA A 136 0.82 6.68 -2.57
CA ALA A 136 1.72 6.50 -1.43
C ALA A 136 3.17 6.32 -1.87
N LEU A 137 3.42 5.50 -2.89
CA LEU A 137 4.77 5.25 -3.42
C LEU A 137 5.38 6.51 -4.03
N GLU A 138 4.57 7.33 -4.73
CA GLU A 138 5.00 8.63 -5.23
C GLU A 138 5.42 9.57 -4.09
N ILE A 139 4.63 9.65 -3.01
CA ILE A 139 4.94 10.48 -1.84
C ILE A 139 6.25 10.06 -1.18
N ILE A 140 6.50 8.76 -1.01
CA ILE A 140 7.72 8.25 -0.36
C ILE A 140 8.89 8.09 -1.33
N GLY A 141 8.68 8.37 -2.63
CA GLY A 141 9.71 8.33 -3.67
C GLY A 141 10.23 6.92 -3.96
N ILE A 142 9.37 5.89 -3.92
CA ILE A 142 9.71 4.53 -4.30
C ILE A 142 9.21 4.26 -5.72
N ASP A 143 10.14 3.92 -6.62
CA ASP A 143 9.85 3.36 -7.94
C ASP A 143 10.25 1.89 -7.95
N GLU A 144 9.28 0.99 -7.74
CA GLU A 144 9.55 -0.45 -7.70
C GLU A 144 9.99 -1.01 -9.07
N GLU A 145 9.55 -0.44 -10.17
CA GLU A 145 9.98 -0.87 -11.50
C GLU A 145 11.44 -0.50 -11.77
N GLU A 146 11.86 0.68 -11.31
CA GLU A 146 13.24 1.11 -11.37
C GLU A 146 14.13 0.27 -10.44
N LEU A 147 13.65 -0.04 -9.24
CA LEU A 147 14.33 -0.94 -8.31
C LEU A 147 14.54 -2.33 -8.91
N ARG A 148 13.52 -2.88 -9.61
CA ARG A 148 13.60 -4.15 -10.31
C ARG A 148 14.64 -4.12 -11.43
N LYS A 149 14.65 -3.07 -12.24
CA LYS A 149 15.67 -2.88 -13.32
C LYS A 149 17.08 -2.80 -12.75
N ARG A 150 17.26 -2.12 -11.61
CA ARG A 150 18.56 -1.98 -10.93
C ARG A 150 19.07 -3.26 -10.29
N LEU A 151 18.20 -4.09 -9.73
CA LEU A 151 18.58 -5.40 -9.19
C LEU A 151 19.02 -6.37 -10.29
N GLN A 152 18.53 -6.18 -11.53
CA GLN A 152 18.99 -6.93 -12.70
C GLN A 152 20.29 -6.37 -13.29
N GLN A 153 20.58 -5.08 -13.11
CA GLN A 153 21.77 -4.39 -13.58
C GLN A 153 22.72 -4.16 -12.40
N LYS A 154 23.66 -5.09 -12.23
CA LYS A 154 24.61 -5.15 -11.08
C LYS A 154 25.28 -3.82 -10.73
N ALA A 155 25.16 -3.46 -9.47
CA ALA A 155 26.21 -2.92 -8.56
C ALA A 155 27.00 -1.63 -8.88
N ILE A 156 26.87 -0.96 -10.03
CA ILE A 156 27.73 0.19 -10.38
C ILE A 156 27.08 1.56 -10.12
N ASP A 157 25.74 1.67 -10.06
CA ASP A 157 25.04 2.97 -10.07
C ASP A 157 24.46 3.43 -8.71
N LEU A 158 24.88 2.86 -7.61
CA LEU A 158 24.31 3.14 -6.27
C LEU A 158 24.51 4.60 -5.78
N ILE A 159 25.47 5.33 -6.31
CA ILE A 159 25.85 6.66 -5.82
C ILE A 159 25.04 7.78 -6.51
N GLN A 160 24.71 7.65 -7.80
CA GLN A 160 23.96 8.68 -8.54
C GLN A 160 22.46 8.70 -8.22
N THR A 161 21.94 7.63 -7.64
CA THR A 161 20.52 7.41 -7.38
C THR A 161 19.99 8.21 -6.21
N PHE A 162 20.81 8.45 -5.18
CA PHE A 162 20.38 9.15 -3.96
C PHE A 162 19.99 10.60 -4.23
N ASP A 163 20.66 11.27 -5.15
CA ASP A 163 20.38 12.67 -5.50
C ASP A 163 19.12 12.83 -6.36
N PHE A 164 18.81 11.86 -7.22
CA PHE A 164 17.62 11.89 -8.06
C PHE A 164 16.33 11.63 -7.27
N GLU A 165 16.35 10.70 -6.31
CA GLU A 165 15.21 10.43 -5.42
C GLU A 165 14.93 11.62 -4.49
N LYS A 166 15.97 12.30 -4.02
CA LYS A 166 15.84 13.52 -3.21
C LYS A 166 15.13 14.65 -3.98
N THR A 167 15.39 14.77 -5.28
CA THR A 167 14.77 15.78 -6.15
C THR A 167 13.30 15.47 -6.42
N LYS A 168 12.93 14.22 -6.69
CA LYS A 168 11.52 13.80 -6.86
C LYS A 168 10.67 14.03 -5.61
N ARG A 169 11.18 13.68 -4.43
CA ARG A 169 10.49 13.93 -3.14
C ARG A 169 10.26 15.42 -2.91
N GLY A 170 11.26 16.26 -3.22
CA GLY A 170 11.16 17.71 -3.11
C GLY A 170 10.05 18.27 -4.00
N ASP A 171 9.96 17.83 -5.24
CA ASP A 171 8.99 18.34 -6.21
C ASP A 171 7.53 18.05 -5.82
N PHE A 172 7.22 16.85 -5.32
CA PHE A 172 5.87 16.49 -4.89
C PHE A 172 5.48 17.19 -3.59
N GLN A 173 6.37 17.25 -2.60
CA GLN A 173 6.11 17.91 -1.31
C GLN A 173 5.91 19.42 -1.43
N TYR A 174 6.62 20.08 -2.35
CA TYR A 174 6.59 21.54 -2.47
C TYR A 174 5.60 22.09 -3.50
N LYS A 175 5.15 21.30 -4.48
CA LYS A 175 4.24 21.75 -5.54
C LYS A 175 2.75 21.59 -5.23
N THR A 176 2.40 20.83 -4.19
CA THR A 176 1.00 20.55 -3.87
C THR A 176 0.48 21.49 -2.79
N THR A 177 -0.60 22.22 -3.07
CA THR A 177 -1.25 23.11 -2.09
C THR A 177 -1.94 22.33 -0.97
N VAL A 178 -2.09 22.95 0.22
CA VAL A 178 -2.76 22.31 1.38
C VAL A 178 -4.15 21.77 1.07
N PRO A 179 -5.07 22.48 0.36
CA PRO A 179 -6.38 21.94 0.00
C PRO A 179 -6.32 20.68 -0.87
N ILE A 180 -5.34 20.62 -1.80
CA ILE A 180 -5.15 19.42 -2.65
C ILE A 180 -4.66 18.25 -1.80
N LYS A 181 -3.72 18.49 -0.90
CA LYS A 181 -3.21 17.46 0.04
C LYS A 181 -4.32 16.95 0.94
N GLU A 182 -5.17 17.82 1.50
CA GLU A 182 -6.30 17.45 2.35
C GLU A 182 -7.30 16.57 1.60
N SER A 183 -7.69 16.96 0.37
CA SER A 183 -8.61 16.19 -0.46
C SER A 183 -8.06 14.80 -0.79
N LEU A 184 -6.78 14.70 -1.14
CA LEU A 184 -6.11 13.44 -1.40
C LEU A 184 -6.08 12.54 -0.15
N ALA A 185 -5.73 13.11 1.00
CA ALA A 185 -5.67 12.41 2.28
C ALA A 185 -7.05 11.87 2.69
N ASN A 186 -8.10 12.70 2.57
CA ASN A 186 -9.48 12.29 2.86
C ASN A 186 -9.91 11.11 1.97
N THR A 187 -9.69 11.24 0.67
CA THR A 187 -10.03 10.18 -0.29
C THR A 187 -9.28 8.88 0.00
N SER A 188 -7.98 8.97 0.30
CA SER A 188 -7.15 7.82 0.64
C SER A 188 -7.61 7.14 1.92
N LEU A 189 -7.98 7.92 2.94
CA LEU A 189 -8.48 7.42 4.21
C LEU A 189 -9.81 6.67 4.05
N GLU A 190 -10.78 7.25 3.32
CA GLU A 190 -12.09 6.61 3.11
C GLU A 190 -11.96 5.31 2.30
N ARG A 191 -11.11 5.29 1.27
CA ARG A 191 -10.77 4.07 0.52
C ARG A 191 -10.20 2.99 1.44
N ALA A 192 -9.25 3.37 2.30
CA ALA A 192 -8.61 2.44 3.22
C ALA A 192 -9.60 1.83 4.21
N LYS A 193 -10.52 2.63 4.76
CA LYS A 193 -11.59 2.13 5.66
C LYS A 193 -12.43 1.07 4.99
N LEU A 194 -12.93 1.36 3.78
CA LEU A 194 -13.77 0.43 3.03
C LEU A 194 -13.01 -0.85 2.64
N PHE A 195 -11.78 -0.70 2.16
CA PHE A 195 -10.95 -1.83 1.76
C PHE A 195 -10.62 -2.75 2.94
N VAL A 196 -10.20 -2.19 4.07
CA VAL A 196 -9.88 -2.96 5.27
C VAL A 196 -11.12 -3.73 5.75
N TYR A 197 -12.27 -3.07 5.81
CA TYR A 197 -13.54 -3.70 6.19
C TYR A 197 -13.92 -4.88 5.28
N GLU A 198 -13.81 -4.72 3.95
CA GLU A 198 -14.14 -5.82 3.02
C GLU A 198 -13.13 -6.96 3.09
N MET A 199 -11.84 -6.66 3.27
CA MET A 199 -10.82 -7.68 3.42
C MET A 199 -10.94 -8.46 4.73
N GLU A 200 -11.40 -7.84 5.82
CA GLU A 200 -11.72 -8.55 7.07
C GLU A 200 -12.79 -9.61 6.84
N LYS A 201 -13.85 -9.28 6.10
CA LYS A 201 -14.89 -10.28 5.73
C LYS A 201 -14.33 -11.43 4.89
N VAL A 202 -13.37 -11.14 4.00
CA VAL A 202 -12.69 -12.18 3.20
C VAL A 202 -11.86 -13.10 4.10
N ILE A 203 -11.17 -12.54 5.10
CA ILE A 203 -10.36 -13.31 6.08
C ILE A 203 -11.25 -14.20 6.96
N GLU A 204 -12.40 -13.67 7.41
CA GLU A 204 -13.34 -14.41 8.28
C GLU A 204 -14.03 -15.58 7.55
N LYS A 205 -14.30 -15.42 6.25
CA LYS A 205 -15.02 -16.44 5.44
C LYS A 205 -14.11 -17.50 4.83
N GLY A 206 -12.82 -17.28 4.80
CA GLY A 206 -11.83 -18.15 4.13
C GLY A 206 -11.01 -18.96 5.04
#